data_106dd1db37ed9cf248f41ea1ea74a337
#
_entry.id   106dd1db37ed9cf248f41ea1ea74a337
#
_cell.length_a   1.000
_cell.length_b   1.000
_cell.length_c   1.000
_cell.angle_alpha   90.00
_cell.angle_beta   90.00
_cell.angle_gamma   90.00
#
_symmetry.space_group_name_H-M   'P 1'
#
loop_
_entity.id
_entity.type
_entity.pdbx_description
1 polymer ?
#
loop_
_entity_poly.entity_id
_entity_poly.type
_entity_poly.pdbx_seq_one_letter_code
_entity_poly.pdbx_strand_id
1 'polypeptide(L)'
;MGDAGATPGPPDDHTVSGGAGEPGLELILEEVESVVEPLGESAAFGPAAGIAVAGGPLVPMPPDEVAPGLVSSDNTVKAGLASAGPVAIAGVVVNVAGALLVVAVARLVTSRSYGEIAQLVGLFFILSMPGSAVLVGVVRRVTELQASGQAYLVRKWVARVHRICLVAIGVELVVVLALQSWIARWLGLPNGHGVVLILMAAGIWILLSVDRGLLQAHRSYRSLAANLMVEGGIRTACVLVTVAGGMGVGGYALGIFVSELVATAHAHWLANRAWADPATAPVVGGGGTRPPEELLARRRLLADVSAAFVGLALLGLLQNIDVILLGRLNHAHVGPYAAISVASKGLVFGALALGAYLLPEATIRWNEGGHAIRQLGVTLLFLAVPSVALLGIAVFVPRPFLTLVFSARLATAAAAFAPLVLAMMCLSFTVLATNYLFGTGSRWIVLLLVGGSGLAVVLVTLADGRPGATAWADLIVQALLAFGMGAAFLAIHIRHRGQHWSKRFGWQRLPAR
;
A
#
# COMPACT_ATOMS: atom_id res chain seq x y z
N MET A 1 82.18 -25.34 5.58
CA MET A 1 82.26 -25.74 4.18
C MET A 1 80.99 -25.33 3.57
N GLY A 2 80.93 -24.36 2.83
CA GLY A 2 80.61 -23.96 1.50
C GLY A 2 79.15 -23.47 1.49
N ASP A 3 78.81 -22.37 1.26
CA ASP A 3 79.20 -21.16 0.46
C ASP A 3 78.13 -20.90 -0.63
N ALA A 4 77.96 -19.63 -0.90
CA ALA A 4 77.34 -18.97 -2.03
C ALA A 4 75.80 -18.78 -1.93
N GLY A 5 75.19 -17.62 -1.85
CA GLY A 5 75.54 -16.36 -2.52
C GLY A 5 74.70 -16.20 -3.76
N ALA A 6 73.56 -15.45 -3.67
CA ALA A 6 72.87 -14.95 -4.85
C ALA A 6 72.27 -13.57 -4.55
N THR A 7 72.69 -12.61 -5.32
CA THR A 7 72.34 -11.19 -5.39
C THR A 7 70.89 -10.96 -5.94
N PRO A 8 70.21 -9.87 -5.52
CA PRO A 8 68.92 -9.49 -6.07
C PRO A 8 69.08 -8.68 -7.35
N GLY A 9 68.21 -9.00 -8.35
CA GLY A 9 68.03 -8.24 -9.59
C GLY A 9 67.05 -7.05 -9.43
N PRO A 10 67.09 -6.09 -10.33
CA PRO A 10 66.39 -4.82 -10.21
C PRO A 10 64.88 -4.92 -10.46
N PRO A 11 64.07 -3.94 -9.99
CA PRO A 11 62.62 -3.95 -10.11
C PRO A 11 62.20 -3.48 -11.51
N ASP A 12 61.26 -4.22 -12.10
CA ASP A 12 60.61 -3.85 -13.35
C ASP A 12 59.57 -2.75 -13.13
N ASP A 13 59.74 -1.72 -13.94
CA ASP A 13 58.89 -0.53 -14.07
C ASP A 13 57.58 -0.90 -14.75
N HIS A 14 56.48 -1.03 -14.03
CA HIS A 14 55.15 -1.08 -14.61
C HIS A 14 54.38 0.23 -14.38
N THR A 15 54.35 1.02 -15.43
CA THR A 15 53.53 2.20 -15.66
C THR A 15 52.06 1.93 -15.29
N VAL A 16 51.62 2.57 -14.21
CA VAL A 16 50.19 2.66 -13.84
C VAL A 16 49.53 3.73 -14.70
N SER A 17 48.74 3.30 -15.69
CA SER A 17 47.80 4.17 -16.37
C SER A 17 46.59 4.41 -15.48
N GLY A 18 46.44 5.64 -15.02
CA GLY A 18 45.30 6.07 -14.20
C GLY A 18 44.00 6.05 -14.99
N GLY A 19 43.05 5.21 -14.57
CA GLY A 19 41.63 5.33 -14.86
C GLY A 19 40.93 5.71 -13.56
N ALA A 20 40.63 7.00 -13.40
CA ALA A 20 39.77 7.48 -12.33
C ALA A 20 38.31 7.08 -12.63
N GLY A 21 37.94 5.85 -12.32
CA GLY A 21 36.56 5.41 -12.20
C GLY A 21 36.07 5.82 -10.81
N GLU A 22 34.99 6.59 -10.75
CA GLU A 22 34.40 7.04 -9.49
C GLU A 22 33.92 5.83 -8.67
N PRO A 23 34.48 5.56 -7.48
CA PRO A 23 34.12 4.40 -6.66
C PRO A 23 32.72 4.49 -6.03
N GLY A 24 31.99 5.59 -6.29
CA GLY A 24 30.64 5.80 -5.77
C GLY A 24 29.51 5.15 -6.59
N LEU A 25 29.71 4.97 -7.89
CA LEU A 25 28.65 4.47 -8.79
C LEU A 25 28.56 2.94 -8.75
N GLU A 26 29.68 2.24 -8.66
CA GLU A 26 29.69 0.77 -8.54
C GLU A 26 29.12 0.30 -7.20
N LEU A 27 29.43 0.96 -6.10
CA LEU A 27 28.81 0.69 -4.78
C LEU A 27 27.30 0.93 -4.78
N ILE A 28 26.82 1.95 -5.50
CA ILE A 28 25.40 2.23 -5.66
C ILE A 28 24.72 1.17 -6.54
N LEU A 29 25.39 0.70 -7.59
CA LEU A 29 24.87 -0.33 -8.48
C LEU A 29 24.81 -1.70 -7.79
N GLU A 30 25.84 -2.10 -7.05
CA GLU A 30 25.89 -3.36 -6.30
C GLU A 30 24.82 -3.40 -5.20
N GLU A 31 24.51 -2.27 -4.58
CA GLU A 31 23.50 -2.18 -3.54
C GLU A 31 22.08 -1.99 -4.12
N VAL A 32 21.93 -1.39 -5.29
CA VAL A 32 20.71 -1.41 -6.09
C VAL A 32 20.40 -2.85 -6.51
N GLU A 33 21.40 -3.62 -6.94
CA GLU A 33 21.24 -5.02 -7.33
C GLU A 33 20.81 -5.89 -6.14
N SER A 34 21.35 -5.66 -4.93
CA SER A 34 20.96 -6.36 -3.69
C SER A 34 19.54 -6.05 -3.21
N VAL A 35 18.99 -4.90 -3.61
CA VAL A 35 17.59 -4.49 -3.30
C VAL A 35 16.64 -4.84 -4.45
N VAL A 36 17.15 -4.93 -5.69
CA VAL A 36 16.37 -5.26 -6.89
C VAL A 36 16.02 -6.74 -6.95
N GLU A 37 16.92 -7.63 -6.54
CA GLU A 37 16.64 -9.07 -6.52
C GLU A 37 15.34 -9.44 -5.79
N PRO A 38 14.99 -8.85 -4.62
CA PRO A 38 13.70 -9.11 -4.00
C PRO A 38 12.52 -8.33 -4.59
N LEU A 39 12.76 -7.29 -5.41
CA LEU A 39 11.70 -6.42 -5.97
C LEU A 39 11.44 -6.65 -7.46
N GLY A 40 12.32 -7.35 -8.17
CA GLY A 40 12.28 -7.52 -9.63
C GLY A 40 11.05 -8.26 -10.16
N GLU A 41 10.32 -8.98 -9.33
CA GLU A 41 9.10 -9.70 -9.72
C GLU A 41 7.81 -8.99 -9.30
N SER A 42 7.87 -7.88 -8.55
CA SER A 42 6.67 -7.21 -8.01
C SER A 42 6.23 -5.97 -8.77
N ALA A 43 6.96 -5.53 -9.78
CA ALA A 43 6.73 -4.26 -10.47
C ALA A 43 5.95 -4.41 -11.79
N ALA A 44 4.92 -5.25 -11.84
CA ALA A 44 4.01 -5.28 -12.97
C ALA A 44 2.95 -4.19 -12.82
N PHE A 45 3.08 -3.16 -13.63
CA PHE A 45 2.18 -2.02 -13.72
C PHE A 45 0.78 -2.43 -14.20
N GLY A 46 -0.25 -2.22 -13.37
CA GLY A 46 -1.62 -2.37 -13.81
C GLY A 46 -2.58 -1.47 -13.03
N PRO A 47 -3.48 -0.76 -13.69
CA PRO A 47 -4.42 0.18 -13.05
C PRO A 47 -5.46 -0.48 -12.13
N ALA A 48 -5.56 -1.79 -12.12
CA ALA A 48 -6.42 -2.55 -11.22
C ALA A 48 -5.73 -2.99 -9.90
N ALA A 49 -4.45 -2.66 -9.74
CA ALA A 49 -3.64 -3.04 -8.59
C ALA A 49 -4.19 -2.58 -7.22
N GLY A 50 -5.06 -1.59 -7.20
CA GLY A 50 -5.61 -1.06 -5.95
C GLY A 50 -6.46 -2.03 -5.14
N ILE A 51 -6.99 -3.07 -5.77
CA ILE A 51 -7.81 -4.07 -5.06
C ILE A 51 -6.96 -5.23 -4.54
N ALA A 52 -5.77 -5.43 -5.09
CA ALA A 52 -4.89 -6.55 -4.75
C ALA A 52 -3.80 -6.22 -3.72
N VAL A 53 -3.62 -4.96 -3.34
CA VAL A 53 -2.59 -4.50 -2.37
C VAL A 53 -2.88 -4.94 -0.92
N ALA A 54 -3.63 -6.00 -0.75
CA ALA A 54 -3.77 -6.65 0.55
C ALA A 54 -2.64 -7.66 0.86
N GLY A 55 -1.59 -7.69 0.08
CA GLY A 55 -0.32 -8.19 0.55
C GLY A 55 0.23 -7.17 1.55
N GLY A 56 -0.26 -7.19 2.80
CA GLY A 56 0.30 -6.39 3.86
C GLY A 56 1.79 -6.71 4.02
N PRO A 57 2.59 -5.80 4.60
CA PRO A 57 4.02 -5.97 4.72
C PRO A 57 4.34 -7.31 5.38
N LEU A 58 5.24 -8.05 4.77
CA LEU A 58 5.95 -9.12 5.44
C LEU A 58 6.67 -8.45 6.61
N VAL A 59 6.18 -8.63 7.83
CA VAL A 59 6.84 -8.11 9.03
C VAL A 59 8.14 -8.91 9.18
N PRO A 60 9.31 -8.30 9.00
CA PRO A 60 10.57 -8.97 9.29
C PRO A 60 10.60 -9.33 10.78
N MET A 61 11.12 -10.51 11.11
CA MET A 61 11.37 -10.86 12.51
C MET A 61 12.37 -9.87 13.13
N PRO A 62 12.18 -9.50 14.41
CA PRO A 62 13.24 -8.85 15.16
C PRO A 62 14.48 -9.77 15.17
N PRO A 63 15.68 -9.22 14.94
CA PRO A 63 16.92 -9.99 14.83
C PRO A 63 17.36 -10.70 16.11
N ASP A 64 16.71 -10.45 17.24
CA ASP A 64 17.16 -10.86 18.58
C ASP A 64 16.75 -12.28 19.02
N GLU A 65 16.02 -13.05 18.21
CA GLU A 65 15.63 -14.42 18.54
C GLU A 65 16.44 -15.51 17.82
N VAL A 66 17.56 -15.16 17.18
CA VAL A 66 18.49 -16.17 16.68
C VAL A 66 19.49 -16.46 17.78
N ALA A 67 19.40 -17.65 18.39
CA ALA A 67 20.40 -18.15 19.31
C ALA A 67 21.81 -17.96 18.70
N PRO A 68 22.81 -17.47 19.43
CA PRO A 68 24.14 -17.24 18.91
C PRO A 68 24.84 -18.58 18.67
N GLY A 69 24.74 -19.06 17.45
CA GLY A 69 25.41 -20.28 17.02
C GLY A 69 24.80 -20.83 15.73
N LEU A 70 25.49 -20.59 14.60
CA LEU A 70 25.42 -21.44 13.41
C LEU A 70 24.26 -21.26 12.41
N VAL A 71 23.96 -20.03 11.95
CA VAL A 71 23.39 -19.90 10.59
C VAL A 71 23.97 -18.65 9.94
N SER A 72 24.62 -18.78 8.78
CA SER A 72 25.09 -17.64 8.00
C SER A 72 23.89 -16.75 7.62
N SER A 73 24.04 -15.43 7.71
CA SER A 73 22.99 -14.44 7.41
C SER A 73 22.34 -14.62 6.02
N ASP A 74 23.09 -15.13 5.06
CA ASP A 74 22.65 -15.43 3.70
C ASP A 74 21.57 -16.53 3.62
N ASN A 75 21.63 -17.56 4.47
CA ASN A 75 20.66 -18.65 4.44
C ASN A 75 19.31 -18.26 5.05
N THR A 76 19.28 -17.33 6.01
CA THR A 76 18.03 -16.82 6.60
C THR A 76 17.29 -15.87 5.65
N VAL A 77 18.00 -15.05 4.90
CA VAL A 77 17.42 -14.16 3.89
C VAL A 77 16.85 -14.98 2.73
N LYS A 78 17.60 -15.95 2.19
CA LYS A 78 17.12 -16.85 1.13
C LYS A 78 15.91 -17.68 1.55
N ALA A 79 15.87 -18.18 2.78
CA ALA A 79 14.71 -18.91 3.32
C ALA A 79 13.49 -17.98 3.49
N GLY A 80 13.68 -16.74 3.90
CA GLY A 80 12.64 -15.72 3.99
C GLY A 80 12.06 -15.37 2.62
N LEU A 81 12.90 -15.13 1.63
CA LEU A 81 12.49 -14.88 0.23
C LEU A 81 11.77 -16.08 -0.38
N ALA A 82 12.26 -17.29 -0.18
CA ALA A 82 11.60 -18.51 -0.69
C ALA A 82 10.21 -18.72 -0.07
N SER A 83 10.00 -18.31 1.18
CA SER A 83 8.70 -18.41 1.85
C SER A 83 7.70 -17.33 1.40
N ALA A 84 8.18 -16.13 1.05
CA ALA A 84 7.35 -15.00 0.60
C ALA A 84 7.05 -15.03 -0.91
N GLY A 85 7.86 -15.72 -1.70
CA GLY A 85 7.74 -15.82 -3.16
C GLY A 85 6.32 -16.13 -3.66
N PRO A 86 5.62 -17.11 -3.10
CA PRO A 86 4.24 -17.42 -3.53
C PRO A 86 3.28 -16.23 -3.42
N VAL A 87 3.40 -15.39 -2.39
CA VAL A 87 2.54 -14.20 -2.21
C VAL A 87 2.89 -13.13 -3.23
N ALA A 88 4.18 -12.92 -3.49
CA ALA A 88 4.63 -11.95 -4.48
C ALA A 88 4.14 -12.33 -5.90
N ILE A 89 4.31 -13.59 -6.30
CA ILE A 89 3.82 -14.09 -7.59
C ILE A 89 2.30 -13.96 -7.69
N ALA A 90 1.55 -14.39 -6.67
CA ALA A 90 0.10 -14.24 -6.64
C ALA A 90 -0.31 -12.77 -6.76
N GLY A 91 0.37 -11.86 -6.07
CA GLY A 91 0.15 -10.42 -6.17
C GLY A 91 0.33 -9.89 -7.59
N VAL A 92 1.43 -10.26 -8.26
CA VAL A 92 1.69 -9.87 -9.66
C VAL A 92 0.59 -10.39 -10.59
N VAL A 93 0.24 -11.68 -10.50
CA VAL A 93 -0.79 -12.29 -11.36
C VAL A 93 -2.14 -11.61 -11.16
N VAL A 94 -2.56 -11.38 -9.92
CA VAL A 94 -3.83 -10.72 -9.60
C VAL A 94 -3.84 -9.26 -10.06
N ASN A 95 -2.72 -8.55 -9.95
CA ASN A 95 -2.59 -7.18 -10.42
C ASN A 95 -2.70 -7.09 -11.94
N VAL A 96 -2.03 -7.98 -12.67
CA VAL A 96 -2.13 -8.06 -14.14
C VAL A 96 -3.55 -8.41 -14.56
N ALA A 97 -4.18 -9.41 -13.93
CA ALA A 97 -5.57 -9.79 -14.20
C ALA A 97 -6.52 -8.62 -13.94
N GLY A 98 -6.33 -7.89 -12.85
CA GLY A 98 -7.10 -6.70 -12.52
C GLY A 98 -6.93 -5.57 -13.54
N ALA A 99 -5.72 -5.32 -14.04
CA ALA A 99 -5.46 -4.35 -15.09
C ALA A 99 -6.19 -4.73 -16.39
N LEU A 100 -6.09 -5.99 -16.79
CA LEU A 100 -6.80 -6.52 -17.95
C LEU A 100 -8.32 -6.43 -17.79
N LEU A 101 -8.83 -6.69 -16.58
CA LEU A 101 -10.25 -6.52 -16.26
C LEU A 101 -10.72 -5.09 -16.47
N VAL A 102 -9.98 -4.09 -15.98
CA VAL A 102 -10.33 -2.67 -16.17
C VAL A 102 -10.37 -2.28 -17.65
N VAL A 103 -9.39 -2.76 -18.43
CA VAL A 103 -9.35 -2.55 -19.88
C VAL A 103 -10.54 -3.23 -20.57
N ALA A 104 -10.85 -4.47 -20.22
CA ALA A 104 -11.99 -5.20 -20.77
C ALA A 104 -13.32 -4.50 -20.45
N VAL A 105 -13.54 -4.11 -19.21
CA VAL A 105 -14.75 -3.37 -18.78
C VAL A 105 -14.87 -2.05 -19.53
N ALA A 106 -13.77 -1.27 -19.68
CA ALA A 106 -13.76 -0.02 -20.43
C ALA A 106 -14.20 -0.19 -21.89
N ARG A 107 -13.99 -1.35 -22.48
CA ARG A 107 -14.39 -1.67 -23.85
C ARG A 107 -15.82 -2.21 -23.95
N LEU A 108 -16.29 -2.91 -22.91
CA LEU A 108 -17.62 -3.54 -22.89
C LEU A 108 -18.76 -2.57 -22.54
N VAL A 109 -18.50 -1.57 -21.66
CA VAL A 109 -19.55 -0.66 -21.20
C VAL A 109 -19.52 0.70 -21.92
N THR A 110 -20.60 1.49 -21.79
CA THR A 110 -20.65 2.86 -22.31
C THR A 110 -19.70 3.78 -21.51
N SER A 111 -19.33 4.93 -22.08
CA SER A 111 -18.50 5.93 -21.38
C SER A 111 -19.12 6.37 -20.06
N ARG A 112 -20.45 6.58 -20.03
CA ARG A 112 -21.18 6.94 -18.82
C ARG A 112 -21.11 5.82 -17.77
N SER A 113 -21.43 4.58 -18.14
CA SER A 113 -21.37 3.43 -17.23
C SER A 113 -19.96 3.19 -16.70
N TYR A 114 -18.91 3.42 -17.52
CA TYR A 114 -17.54 3.34 -17.06
C TYR A 114 -17.24 4.38 -15.97
N GLY A 115 -17.73 5.60 -16.12
CA GLY A 115 -17.60 6.64 -15.09
C GLY A 115 -18.35 6.30 -13.81
N GLU A 116 -19.57 5.78 -13.92
CA GLU A 116 -20.37 5.31 -12.77
C GLU A 116 -19.66 4.17 -12.02
N ILE A 117 -19.07 3.21 -12.75
CA ILE A 117 -18.23 2.15 -12.18
C ILE A 117 -17.03 2.75 -11.44
N ALA A 118 -16.34 3.71 -12.05
CA ALA A 118 -15.16 4.34 -11.42
C ALA A 118 -15.49 5.09 -10.13
N GLN A 119 -16.67 5.75 -10.06
CA GLN A 119 -17.16 6.37 -8.81
C GLN A 119 -17.40 5.31 -7.73
N LEU A 120 -18.06 4.19 -8.06
CA LEU A 120 -18.29 3.10 -7.12
C LEU A 120 -16.98 2.45 -6.65
N VAL A 121 -16.04 2.24 -7.56
CA VAL A 121 -14.69 1.74 -7.22
C VAL A 121 -13.94 2.72 -6.33
N GLY A 122 -14.03 4.01 -6.60
CA GLY A 122 -13.47 5.06 -5.75
C GLY A 122 -14.04 5.00 -4.33
N LEU A 123 -15.36 4.83 -4.20
CA LEU A 123 -16.04 4.68 -2.91
C LEU A 123 -15.59 3.41 -2.18
N PHE A 124 -15.47 2.28 -2.90
CA PHE A 124 -14.91 1.05 -2.36
C PHE A 124 -13.51 1.28 -1.78
N PHE A 125 -12.61 1.92 -2.51
CA PHE A 125 -11.24 2.17 -2.04
C PHE A 125 -11.18 3.06 -0.80
N ILE A 126 -11.97 4.13 -0.74
CA ILE A 126 -12.01 5.01 0.43
C ILE A 126 -12.34 4.22 1.69
N LEU A 127 -13.32 3.31 1.60
CA LEU A 127 -13.82 2.55 2.74
C LEU A 127 -13.02 1.28 3.02
N SER A 128 -12.39 0.68 2.02
CA SER A 128 -11.60 -0.56 2.18
C SER A 128 -10.15 -0.32 2.62
N MET A 129 -9.53 0.82 2.25
CA MET A 129 -8.14 1.12 2.64
C MET A 129 -7.86 1.00 4.14
N PRO A 130 -8.74 1.43 5.06
CA PRO A 130 -8.58 1.18 6.49
C PRO A 130 -8.42 -0.30 6.88
N GLY A 131 -8.93 -1.23 6.07
CA GLY A 131 -8.74 -2.66 6.28
C GLY A 131 -7.28 -3.09 6.34
N SER A 132 -6.40 -2.40 5.61
CA SER A 132 -4.94 -2.65 5.70
C SER A 132 -4.38 -2.34 7.09
N ALA A 133 -4.89 -1.31 7.78
CA ALA A 133 -4.50 -1.03 9.18
C ALA A 133 -5.01 -2.13 10.13
N VAL A 134 -6.20 -2.68 9.88
CA VAL A 134 -6.75 -3.82 10.63
C VAL A 134 -5.86 -5.04 10.45
N LEU A 135 -5.47 -5.36 9.21
CA LEU A 135 -4.57 -6.47 8.90
C LEU A 135 -3.26 -6.36 9.70
N VAL A 136 -2.58 -5.21 9.63
CA VAL A 136 -1.32 -4.97 10.34
C VAL A 136 -1.53 -5.06 11.86
N GLY A 137 -2.64 -4.50 12.37
CA GLY A 137 -3.01 -4.58 13.79
C GLY A 137 -3.21 -6.01 14.27
N VAL A 138 -3.84 -6.86 13.44
CA VAL A 138 -4.04 -8.30 13.73
C VAL A 138 -2.70 -9.02 13.75
N VAL A 139 -1.86 -8.85 12.73
CA VAL A 139 -0.52 -9.48 12.66
C VAL A 139 0.27 -9.14 13.92
N ARG A 140 0.38 -7.85 14.24
CA ARG A 140 1.12 -7.37 15.40
C ARG A 140 0.58 -7.96 16.70
N ARG A 141 -0.74 -7.91 16.92
CA ARG A 141 -1.34 -8.39 18.17
C ARG A 141 -1.22 -9.89 18.35
N VAL A 142 -1.40 -10.66 17.27
CA VAL A 142 -1.23 -12.12 17.31
C VAL A 142 0.22 -12.48 17.64
N THR A 143 1.18 -11.85 16.97
CA THR A 143 2.61 -12.07 17.23
C THR A 143 2.99 -11.69 18.67
N GLU A 144 2.49 -10.57 19.21
CA GLU A 144 2.71 -10.16 20.61
C GLU A 144 2.16 -11.21 21.60
N LEU A 145 0.93 -11.72 21.38
CA LEU A 145 0.34 -12.75 22.22
C LEU A 145 1.10 -14.08 22.16
N GLN A 146 1.62 -14.45 20.98
CA GLN A 146 2.46 -15.64 20.82
C GLN A 146 3.80 -15.48 21.55
N ALA A 147 4.50 -14.35 21.35
CA ALA A 147 5.79 -14.06 21.99
C ALA A 147 5.70 -13.96 23.52
N SER A 148 4.55 -13.50 24.07
CA SER A 148 4.33 -13.42 25.52
C SER A 148 3.85 -14.74 26.16
N GLY A 149 3.81 -15.86 25.41
CA GLY A 149 3.31 -17.15 25.92
C GLY A 149 1.79 -17.20 26.13
N GLN A 150 1.05 -16.17 25.68
CA GLN A 150 -0.40 -16.05 25.81
C GLN A 150 -1.16 -16.51 24.55
N ALA A 151 -0.57 -17.43 23.78
CA ALA A 151 -1.14 -17.94 22.53
C ALA A 151 -2.59 -18.47 22.69
N TYR A 152 -2.94 -18.98 23.88
CA TYR A 152 -4.31 -19.44 24.20
C TYR A 152 -5.36 -18.32 24.14
N LEU A 153 -4.96 -17.05 24.29
CA LEU A 153 -5.87 -15.90 24.21
C LEU A 153 -6.15 -15.49 22.76
N VAL A 154 -5.31 -15.87 21.82
CA VAL A 154 -5.45 -15.44 20.41
C VAL A 154 -6.81 -15.81 19.86
N ARG A 155 -7.24 -17.07 20.04
CA ARG A 155 -8.54 -17.55 19.56
C ARG A 155 -9.71 -16.75 20.13
N LYS A 156 -9.69 -16.44 21.44
CA LYS A 156 -10.72 -15.62 22.09
C LYS A 156 -10.71 -14.18 21.58
N TRP A 157 -9.52 -13.63 21.38
CA TRP A 157 -9.36 -12.28 20.88
C TRP A 157 -9.86 -12.16 19.44
N VAL A 158 -9.45 -13.07 18.57
CA VAL A 158 -9.89 -13.14 17.17
C VAL A 158 -11.40 -13.30 17.05
N ALA A 159 -12.01 -14.23 17.82
CA ALA A 159 -13.46 -14.38 17.82
C ALA A 159 -14.20 -13.09 18.26
N ARG A 160 -13.60 -12.31 19.15
CA ARG A 160 -14.13 -10.99 19.54
C ARG A 160 -14.02 -9.99 18.38
N VAL A 161 -12.88 -9.94 17.70
CA VAL A 161 -12.68 -9.04 16.55
C VAL A 161 -13.65 -9.40 15.43
N HIS A 162 -13.81 -10.68 15.07
CA HIS A 162 -14.80 -11.12 14.09
C HIS A 162 -16.21 -10.70 14.47
N ARG A 163 -16.61 -10.89 15.73
CA ARG A 163 -17.93 -10.44 16.20
C ARG A 163 -18.13 -8.94 16.05
N ILE A 164 -17.13 -8.13 16.41
CA ILE A 164 -17.17 -6.67 16.24
C ILE A 164 -17.31 -6.32 14.74
N CYS A 165 -16.54 -6.94 13.86
CA CYS A 165 -16.63 -6.71 12.42
C CYS A 165 -18.01 -7.13 11.88
N LEU A 166 -18.56 -8.29 12.29
CA LEU A 166 -19.88 -8.74 11.85
C LEU A 166 -21.00 -7.81 12.33
N VAL A 167 -20.92 -7.31 13.58
CA VAL A 167 -21.87 -6.31 14.08
C VAL A 167 -21.74 -5.01 13.28
N ALA A 168 -20.50 -4.56 13.01
CA ALA A 168 -20.26 -3.36 12.21
C ALA A 168 -20.82 -3.51 10.78
N ILE A 169 -20.62 -4.66 10.12
CA ILE A 169 -21.19 -4.97 8.80
C ILE A 169 -22.72 -4.99 8.87
N GLY A 170 -23.31 -5.54 9.93
CA GLY A 170 -24.77 -5.53 10.14
C GLY A 170 -25.32 -4.10 10.28
N VAL A 171 -24.65 -3.24 11.04
CA VAL A 171 -24.97 -1.82 11.16
C VAL A 171 -24.79 -1.11 9.82
N GLU A 172 -23.68 -1.37 9.13
CA GLU A 172 -23.41 -0.83 7.79
C GLU A 172 -24.54 -1.19 6.82
N LEU A 173 -24.98 -2.45 6.79
CA LEU A 173 -26.09 -2.90 5.95
C LEU A 173 -27.35 -2.09 6.21
N VAL A 174 -27.74 -1.91 7.47
CA VAL A 174 -28.94 -1.13 7.84
C VAL A 174 -28.79 0.33 7.39
N VAL A 175 -27.66 0.94 7.65
CA VAL A 175 -27.36 2.34 7.28
C VAL A 175 -27.37 2.50 5.75
N VAL A 176 -26.69 1.60 5.04
CA VAL A 176 -26.60 1.65 3.58
C VAL A 176 -27.96 1.43 2.93
N LEU A 177 -28.77 0.48 3.41
CA LEU A 177 -30.13 0.28 2.91
C LEU A 177 -31.02 1.50 3.15
N ALA A 178 -30.88 2.16 4.31
CA ALA A 178 -31.63 3.38 4.61
C ALA A 178 -31.19 4.57 3.73
N LEU A 179 -29.89 4.69 3.45
CA LEU A 179 -29.30 5.84 2.76
C LEU A 179 -29.03 5.61 1.27
N GLN A 180 -29.22 4.40 0.72
CA GLN A 180 -28.85 4.04 -0.65
C GLN A 180 -29.37 5.01 -1.71
N SER A 181 -30.65 5.40 -1.60
CA SER A 181 -31.28 6.31 -2.55
C SER A 181 -30.74 7.75 -2.44
N TRP A 182 -30.38 8.17 -1.23
CA TRP A 182 -29.74 9.47 -1.01
C TRP A 182 -28.31 9.48 -1.56
N ILE A 183 -27.51 8.43 -1.27
CA ILE A 183 -26.13 8.29 -1.77
C ILE A 183 -26.12 8.20 -3.29
N ALA A 184 -27.01 7.39 -3.90
CA ALA A 184 -27.12 7.26 -5.35
C ALA A 184 -27.44 8.61 -6.01
N ARG A 185 -28.43 9.34 -5.49
CA ARG A 185 -28.76 10.69 -6.00
C ARG A 185 -27.62 11.67 -5.83
N TRP A 186 -26.91 11.61 -4.70
CA TRP A 186 -25.76 12.47 -4.43
C TRP A 186 -24.62 12.19 -5.41
N LEU A 187 -24.38 10.93 -5.77
CA LEU A 187 -23.39 10.51 -6.77
C LEU A 187 -23.88 10.69 -8.22
N GLY A 188 -25.19 10.97 -8.43
CA GLY A 188 -25.81 11.04 -9.76
C GLY A 188 -25.95 9.67 -10.43
N LEU A 189 -26.02 8.60 -9.66
CA LEU A 189 -26.22 7.25 -10.15
C LEU A 189 -27.71 6.97 -10.40
N PRO A 190 -28.05 6.15 -11.42
CA PRO A 190 -29.45 5.89 -11.78
C PRO A 190 -30.21 5.08 -10.71
N ASN A 191 -29.51 4.25 -9.93
CA ASN A 191 -30.11 3.47 -8.84
C ASN A 191 -29.12 3.21 -7.70
N GLY A 192 -29.64 2.78 -6.54
CA GLY A 192 -28.85 2.53 -5.32
C GLY A 192 -28.27 1.11 -5.19
N HIS A 193 -28.69 0.15 -6.03
CA HIS A 193 -28.29 -1.26 -5.84
C HIS A 193 -26.77 -1.46 -5.97
N GLY A 194 -26.13 -0.81 -6.94
CA GLY A 194 -24.68 -0.84 -7.09
C GLY A 194 -23.95 -0.23 -5.87
N VAL A 195 -24.54 0.81 -5.25
CA VAL A 195 -24.00 1.44 -4.03
C VAL A 195 -24.04 0.45 -2.87
N VAL A 196 -25.18 -0.23 -2.65
CA VAL A 196 -25.29 -1.24 -1.58
C VAL A 196 -24.25 -2.32 -1.72
N LEU A 197 -24.13 -2.92 -2.91
CA LEU A 197 -23.20 -4.01 -3.16
C LEU A 197 -21.74 -3.59 -2.93
N ILE A 198 -21.34 -2.40 -3.39
CA ILE A 198 -19.98 -1.89 -3.26
C ILE A 198 -19.64 -1.53 -1.80
N LEU A 199 -20.55 -0.91 -1.07
CA LEU A 199 -20.32 -0.59 0.34
C LEU A 199 -20.23 -1.86 1.18
N MET A 200 -21.14 -2.81 0.98
CA MET A 200 -21.07 -4.10 1.65
C MET A 200 -19.79 -4.87 1.30
N ALA A 201 -19.30 -4.78 0.07
CA ALA A 201 -18.00 -5.36 -0.31
C ALA A 201 -16.85 -4.74 0.48
N ALA A 202 -16.89 -3.42 0.73
CA ALA A 202 -15.86 -2.74 1.53
C ALA A 202 -15.89 -3.17 3.01
N GLY A 203 -17.06 -3.34 3.60
CA GLY A 203 -17.19 -3.89 4.96
C GLY A 203 -16.67 -5.34 5.05
N ILE A 204 -17.02 -6.19 4.08
CA ILE A 204 -16.53 -7.57 3.98
C ILE A 204 -15.01 -7.61 3.81
N TRP A 205 -14.44 -6.69 3.05
CA TRP A 205 -12.98 -6.54 2.91
C TRP A 205 -12.28 -6.30 4.27
N ILE A 206 -12.88 -5.51 5.17
CA ILE A 206 -12.33 -5.32 6.51
C ILE A 206 -12.32 -6.64 7.29
N LEU A 207 -13.37 -7.44 7.17
CA LEU A 207 -13.44 -8.78 7.78
C LEU A 207 -12.39 -9.73 7.16
N LEU A 208 -12.26 -9.73 5.83
CA LEU A 208 -11.23 -10.48 5.10
C LEU A 208 -9.82 -10.13 5.59
N SER A 209 -9.58 -8.85 5.87
CA SER A 209 -8.30 -8.36 6.38
C SER A 209 -7.91 -8.97 7.74
N VAL A 210 -8.89 -9.33 8.58
CA VAL A 210 -8.64 -10.05 9.85
C VAL A 210 -8.09 -11.45 9.57
N ASP A 211 -8.76 -12.22 8.71
CA ASP A 211 -8.35 -13.60 8.42
C ASP A 211 -7.01 -13.64 7.65
N ARG A 212 -6.77 -12.71 6.73
CA ARG A 212 -5.47 -12.55 6.08
C ARG A 212 -4.36 -12.18 7.06
N GLY A 213 -4.66 -11.31 8.02
CA GLY A 213 -3.72 -10.98 9.11
C GLY A 213 -3.36 -12.20 9.94
N LEU A 214 -4.32 -13.11 10.20
CA LEU A 214 -4.06 -14.38 10.87
C LEU A 214 -3.16 -15.29 10.05
N LEU A 215 -3.46 -15.49 8.76
CA LEU A 215 -2.63 -16.31 7.87
C LEU A 215 -1.19 -15.78 7.82
N GLN A 216 -1.03 -14.45 7.81
CA GLN A 216 0.27 -13.80 7.80
C GLN A 216 1.01 -13.97 9.13
N ALA A 217 0.33 -13.80 10.28
CA ALA A 217 0.91 -14.02 11.60
C ALA A 217 1.37 -15.46 11.81
N HIS A 218 0.67 -16.44 11.20
CA HIS A 218 1.04 -17.86 11.20
C HIS A 218 2.04 -18.23 10.08
N ARG A 219 2.56 -17.26 9.31
CA ARG A 219 3.48 -17.48 8.18
C ARG A 219 2.94 -18.46 7.13
N SER A 220 1.62 -18.60 7.03
CA SER A 220 0.95 -19.46 6.04
C SER A 220 0.88 -18.75 4.67
N TYR A 221 2.03 -18.38 4.12
CA TYR A 221 2.13 -17.57 2.90
C TYR A 221 1.54 -18.26 1.66
N ARG A 222 1.64 -19.59 1.57
CA ARG A 222 1.00 -20.36 0.49
C ARG A 222 -0.52 -20.25 0.55
N SER A 223 -1.11 -20.34 1.74
CA SER A 223 -2.55 -20.16 1.95
C SER A 223 -2.98 -18.72 1.63
N LEU A 224 -2.18 -17.74 2.03
CA LEU A 224 -2.42 -16.34 1.68
C LEU A 224 -2.38 -16.11 0.17
N ALA A 225 -1.37 -16.65 -0.52
CA ALA A 225 -1.25 -16.61 -1.98
C ALA A 225 -2.45 -17.25 -2.68
N ALA A 226 -2.88 -18.44 -2.23
CA ALA A 226 -4.06 -19.12 -2.75
C ALA A 226 -5.33 -18.27 -2.56
N ASN A 227 -5.48 -17.61 -1.40
CA ASN A 227 -6.62 -16.72 -1.15
C ASN A 227 -6.62 -15.50 -2.09
N LEU A 228 -5.46 -14.88 -2.33
CA LEU A 228 -5.33 -13.79 -3.30
C LEU A 228 -5.73 -14.22 -4.72
N MET A 229 -5.25 -15.40 -5.15
CA MET A 229 -5.58 -15.95 -6.47
C MET A 229 -7.07 -16.26 -6.62
N VAL A 230 -7.71 -16.83 -5.58
CA VAL A 230 -9.16 -17.10 -5.56
C VAL A 230 -9.94 -15.79 -5.67
N GLU A 231 -9.61 -14.79 -4.87
CA GLU A 231 -10.25 -13.47 -4.94
C GLU A 231 -10.14 -12.86 -6.34
N GLY A 232 -8.90 -12.72 -6.86
CA GLY A 232 -8.65 -12.11 -8.16
C GLY A 232 -9.30 -12.87 -9.31
N GLY A 233 -9.26 -14.21 -9.27
CA GLY A 233 -9.88 -15.08 -10.26
C GLY A 233 -11.40 -14.96 -10.28
N ILE A 234 -12.04 -15.06 -9.11
CA ILE A 234 -13.51 -14.92 -8.97
C ILE A 234 -13.96 -13.50 -9.35
N ARG A 235 -13.23 -12.47 -8.89
CA ARG A 235 -13.52 -11.08 -9.28
C ARG A 235 -13.51 -10.92 -10.80
N THR A 236 -12.45 -11.37 -11.44
CA THR A 236 -12.30 -11.26 -12.89
C THR A 236 -13.41 -12.02 -13.61
N ALA A 237 -13.67 -13.26 -13.23
CA ALA A 237 -14.71 -14.09 -13.85
C ALA A 237 -16.12 -13.51 -13.65
N CYS A 238 -16.50 -13.20 -12.40
CA CYS A 238 -17.83 -12.69 -12.09
C CYS A 238 -18.10 -11.32 -12.76
N VAL A 239 -17.12 -10.39 -12.69
CA VAL A 239 -17.29 -9.08 -13.33
C VAL A 239 -17.41 -9.21 -14.84
N LEU A 240 -16.56 -10.02 -15.49
CA LEU A 240 -16.66 -10.21 -16.96
C LEU A 240 -17.99 -10.86 -17.36
N VAL A 241 -18.41 -11.91 -16.66
CA VAL A 241 -19.68 -12.61 -16.97
C VAL A 241 -20.87 -11.68 -16.79
N THR A 242 -20.96 -10.95 -15.69
CA THR A 242 -22.11 -10.08 -15.40
C THR A 242 -22.12 -8.84 -16.29
N VAL A 243 -20.97 -8.23 -16.57
CA VAL A 243 -20.88 -7.05 -17.44
C VAL A 243 -21.11 -7.44 -18.91
N ALA A 244 -20.51 -8.53 -19.40
CA ALA A 244 -20.76 -9.05 -20.75
C ALA A 244 -22.20 -9.56 -20.91
N GLY A 245 -22.83 -10.05 -19.84
CA GLY A 245 -24.25 -10.39 -19.80
C GLY A 245 -25.21 -9.20 -19.78
N GLY A 246 -24.69 -7.97 -19.91
CA GLY A 246 -25.51 -6.75 -20.03
C GLY A 246 -25.95 -6.14 -18.70
N MET A 247 -25.50 -6.64 -17.55
CA MET A 247 -25.86 -6.08 -16.23
C MET A 247 -25.16 -4.74 -15.90
N GLY A 248 -24.22 -4.30 -16.74
CA GLY A 248 -23.57 -2.99 -16.67
C GLY A 248 -22.96 -2.69 -15.28
N VAL A 249 -23.30 -1.53 -14.72
CA VAL A 249 -22.78 -1.04 -13.42
C VAL A 249 -23.15 -1.96 -12.25
N GLY A 250 -24.41 -2.45 -12.25
CA GLY A 250 -24.90 -3.39 -11.22
C GLY A 250 -24.15 -4.72 -11.26
N GLY A 251 -23.87 -5.22 -12.48
CA GLY A 251 -23.08 -6.44 -12.68
C GLY A 251 -21.65 -6.30 -12.20
N TYR A 252 -21.02 -5.17 -12.44
CA TYR A 252 -19.70 -4.87 -11.91
C TYR A 252 -19.68 -4.90 -10.37
N ALA A 253 -20.62 -4.19 -9.74
CA ALA A 253 -20.74 -4.13 -8.29
C ALA A 253 -21.02 -5.53 -7.68
N LEU A 254 -21.87 -6.32 -8.33
CA LEU A 254 -22.15 -7.71 -7.92
C LEU A 254 -20.91 -8.59 -8.01
N GLY A 255 -20.13 -8.47 -9.09
CA GLY A 255 -18.89 -9.23 -9.26
C GLY A 255 -17.86 -8.93 -8.15
N ILE A 256 -17.69 -7.66 -7.77
CA ILE A 256 -16.85 -7.28 -6.62
C ILE A 256 -17.41 -7.87 -5.33
N PHE A 257 -18.69 -7.67 -5.03
CA PHE A 257 -19.31 -8.18 -3.82
C PHE A 257 -19.17 -9.70 -3.66
N VAL A 258 -19.45 -10.47 -4.72
CA VAL A 258 -19.32 -11.93 -4.70
C VAL A 258 -17.85 -12.34 -4.49
N SER A 259 -16.91 -11.66 -5.12
CA SER A 259 -15.49 -11.98 -4.95
C SER A 259 -15.02 -11.77 -3.52
N GLU A 260 -15.43 -10.67 -2.87
CA GLU A 260 -15.08 -10.39 -1.48
C GLU A 260 -15.71 -11.41 -0.52
N LEU A 261 -16.96 -11.79 -0.76
CA LEU A 261 -17.66 -12.79 0.05
C LEU A 261 -16.97 -14.16 -0.03
N VAL A 262 -16.66 -14.62 -1.25
CA VAL A 262 -15.98 -15.90 -1.46
C VAL A 262 -14.56 -15.88 -0.92
N ALA A 263 -13.82 -14.79 -1.14
CA ALA A 263 -12.47 -14.63 -0.60
C ALA A 263 -12.46 -14.67 0.93
N THR A 264 -13.45 -14.02 1.58
CA THR A 264 -13.58 -14.03 3.04
C THR A 264 -13.90 -15.42 3.57
N ALA A 265 -14.87 -16.12 2.97
CA ALA A 265 -15.19 -17.50 3.35
C ALA A 265 -13.98 -18.42 3.17
N HIS A 266 -13.25 -18.29 2.07
CA HIS A 266 -12.04 -19.07 1.80
C HIS A 266 -10.89 -18.72 2.77
N ALA A 267 -10.65 -17.44 3.07
CA ALA A 267 -9.64 -17.03 4.04
C ALA A 267 -9.96 -17.56 5.44
N HIS A 268 -11.24 -17.47 5.86
CA HIS A 268 -11.69 -17.99 7.15
C HIS A 268 -11.49 -19.51 7.26
N TRP A 269 -11.82 -20.24 6.20
CA TRP A 269 -11.56 -21.69 6.14
C TRP A 269 -10.07 -22.00 6.24
N LEU A 270 -9.21 -21.29 5.51
CA LEU A 270 -7.75 -21.48 5.56
C LEU A 270 -7.17 -21.12 6.93
N ALA A 271 -7.63 -20.02 7.55
CA ALA A 271 -7.21 -19.62 8.89
C ALA A 271 -7.57 -20.67 9.93
N ASN A 272 -8.80 -21.20 9.90
CA ASN A 272 -9.22 -22.28 10.80
C ASN A 272 -8.40 -23.56 10.60
N ARG A 273 -8.04 -23.90 9.37
CA ARG A 273 -7.20 -25.06 9.05
C ARG A 273 -5.77 -24.87 9.57
N ALA A 274 -5.20 -23.67 9.42
CA ALA A 274 -3.88 -23.35 9.96
C ALA A 274 -3.82 -23.46 11.49
N TRP A 275 -4.92 -23.19 12.19
CA TRP A 275 -5.02 -23.38 13.65
C TRP A 275 -5.09 -24.86 14.06
N ALA A 276 -5.62 -25.72 13.21
CA ALA A 276 -5.76 -27.15 13.52
C ALA A 276 -4.47 -27.94 13.27
N ASP A 277 -3.48 -27.35 12.60
CA ASP A 277 -2.20 -27.99 12.27
C ASP A 277 -1.24 -27.92 13.48
N PRO A 278 -0.87 -29.07 14.10
CA PRO A 278 0.07 -29.12 15.23
C PRO A 278 1.47 -28.56 14.89
N ALA A 279 1.88 -28.63 13.62
CA ALA A 279 3.18 -28.12 13.16
C ALA A 279 3.28 -26.58 13.19
N THR A 280 2.12 -25.90 13.19
CA THR A 280 2.03 -24.43 13.31
C THR A 280 1.67 -23.98 14.72
N ALA A 281 1.55 -24.92 15.68
CA ALA A 281 1.31 -24.59 17.07
C ALA A 281 2.46 -23.72 17.60
N PRO A 282 2.14 -22.59 18.28
CA PRO A 282 3.19 -21.73 18.83
C PRO A 282 4.03 -22.51 19.82
N VAL A 283 5.36 -22.45 19.66
CA VAL A 283 6.29 -22.99 20.64
C VAL A 283 6.04 -22.22 21.95
N VAL A 284 5.57 -22.95 22.96
CA VAL A 284 5.34 -22.40 24.30
C VAL A 284 6.71 -22.10 24.92
N GLY A 285 7.28 -20.96 24.61
CA GLY A 285 8.47 -20.41 25.28
C GLY A 285 8.04 -19.94 26.69
N GLY A 286 8.84 -20.33 27.67
CA GLY A 286 8.56 -20.19 29.11
C GLY A 286 8.07 -18.81 29.52
N GLY A 287 7.03 -18.83 30.34
CA GLY A 287 6.34 -17.65 30.84
C GLY A 287 7.20 -16.68 31.64
N GLY A 288 7.48 -15.56 31.05
CA GLY A 288 7.95 -14.37 31.74
C GLY A 288 6.76 -13.50 32.13
N THR A 289 6.52 -13.36 33.42
CA THR A 289 5.55 -12.37 33.95
C THR A 289 6.06 -10.97 33.65
N ARG A 290 5.42 -10.27 32.70
CA ARG A 290 5.71 -8.84 32.45
C ARG A 290 4.87 -7.93 33.35
N PRO A 291 5.48 -6.81 33.84
CA PRO A 291 4.87 -5.89 34.79
C PRO A 291 3.81 -4.96 34.13
N PRO A 292 3.12 -4.09 34.92
CA PRO A 292 1.96 -3.29 34.51
C PRO A 292 2.23 -2.14 33.52
N GLU A 293 3.39 -2.05 32.90
CA GLU A 293 3.63 -1.21 31.71
C GLU A 293 2.72 -1.56 30.50
N GLU A 294 2.07 -2.74 30.53
CA GLU A 294 1.16 -3.25 29.49
C GLU A 294 -0.04 -2.33 29.20
N LEU A 295 -0.58 -1.61 30.17
CA LEU A 295 -1.74 -0.74 29.96
C LEU A 295 -1.39 0.53 29.18
N LEU A 296 -0.19 1.09 29.39
CA LEU A 296 0.31 2.25 28.65
C LEU A 296 0.70 1.85 27.23
N ALA A 297 1.30 0.66 27.06
CA ALA A 297 1.61 0.09 25.76
C ALA A 297 0.34 -0.18 24.94
N ARG A 298 -0.73 -0.70 25.57
CA ARG A 298 -2.02 -0.94 24.93
C ARG A 298 -2.71 0.33 24.43
N ARG A 299 -2.69 1.42 25.23
CA ARG A 299 -3.25 2.72 24.80
C ARG A 299 -2.46 3.33 23.64
N ARG A 300 -1.14 3.21 23.64
CA ARG A 300 -0.29 3.67 22.53
C ARG A 300 -0.56 2.89 21.26
N LEU A 301 -0.64 1.56 21.35
CA LEU A 301 -0.94 0.69 20.21
C LEU A 301 -2.31 1.02 19.58
N LEU A 302 -3.36 1.19 20.39
CA LEU A 302 -4.69 1.57 19.89
C LEU A 302 -4.66 2.93 19.21
N ALA A 303 -3.92 3.89 19.75
CA ALA A 303 -3.79 5.21 19.14
C ALA A 303 -2.98 5.18 17.83
N ASP A 304 -1.96 4.32 17.71
CA ASP A 304 -1.18 4.15 16.49
C ASP A 304 -2.01 3.49 15.39
N VAL A 305 -2.74 2.42 15.72
CA VAL A 305 -3.66 1.74 14.79
C VAL A 305 -4.78 2.69 14.35
N SER A 306 -5.34 3.49 15.28
CA SER A 306 -6.37 4.48 14.95
C SER A 306 -5.85 5.58 14.03
N ALA A 307 -4.64 6.09 14.28
CA ALA A 307 -4.02 7.10 13.42
C ALA A 307 -3.73 6.54 12.01
N ALA A 308 -3.23 5.31 11.93
CA ALA A 308 -3.01 4.63 10.65
C ALA A 308 -4.34 4.38 9.91
N PHE A 309 -5.39 3.95 10.62
CA PHE A 309 -6.73 3.75 10.06
C PHE A 309 -7.28 5.05 9.43
N VAL A 310 -7.26 6.15 10.18
CA VAL A 310 -7.71 7.46 9.68
C VAL A 310 -6.80 7.95 8.54
N GLY A 311 -5.48 7.81 8.68
CA GLY A 311 -4.53 8.21 7.65
C GLY A 311 -4.75 7.47 6.33
N LEU A 312 -4.96 6.16 6.36
CA LEU A 312 -5.25 5.36 5.15
C LEU A 312 -6.62 5.71 4.55
N ALA A 313 -7.65 5.96 5.37
CA ALA A 313 -8.94 6.45 4.87
C ALA A 313 -8.80 7.79 4.13
N LEU A 314 -8.02 8.73 4.69
CA LEU A 314 -7.77 10.02 4.06
C LEU A 314 -6.94 9.90 2.78
N LEU A 315 -5.95 9.00 2.73
CA LEU A 315 -5.21 8.68 1.50
C LEU A 315 -6.14 8.08 0.44
N GLY A 316 -7.05 7.18 0.82
CA GLY A 316 -8.08 6.65 -0.06
C GLY A 316 -9.01 7.75 -0.60
N LEU A 317 -9.39 8.69 0.26
CA LEU A 317 -10.18 9.86 -0.13
C LEU A 317 -9.42 10.73 -1.13
N LEU A 318 -8.19 11.14 -0.81
CA LEU A 318 -7.32 11.94 -1.68
C LEU A 318 -7.08 11.29 -3.04
N GLN A 319 -7.04 9.98 -3.09
CA GLN A 319 -6.86 9.21 -4.32
C GLN A 319 -8.10 9.20 -5.22
N ASN A 320 -9.32 9.33 -4.67
CA ASN A 320 -10.54 9.02 -5.40
C ASN A 320 -11.59 10.13 -5.43
N ILE A 321 -11.41 11.19 -4.63
CA ILE A 321 -12.39 12.27 -4.49
C ILE A 321 -12.58 13.05 -5.79
N ASP A 322 -11.55 13.15 -6.62
CA ASP A 322 -11.55 13.78 -7.92
C ASP A 322 -12.60 13.16 -8.87
N VAL A 323 -12.58 11.83 -9.02
CA VAL A 323 -13.53 11.07 -9.86
C VAL A 323 -14.95 11.15 -9.29
N ILE A 324 -15.10 11.04 -7.97
CA ILE A 324 -16.39 11.06 -7.29
C ILE A 324 -17.07 12.43 -7.47
N LEU A 325 -16.36 13.53 -7.21
CA LEU A 325 -16.92 14.86 -7.32
C LEU A 325 -17.13 15.29 -8.77
N LEU A 326 -16.20 14.96 -9.68
CA LEU A 326 -16.37 15.22 -11.09
C LEU A 326 -17.62 14.49 -11.63
N GLY A 327 -17.80 13.22 -11.25
CA GLY A 327 -18.97 12.46 -11.67
C GLY A 327 -20.28 13.03 -11.14
N ARG A 328 -20.29 13.55 -9.91
CA ARG A 328 -21.43 14.26 -9.33
C ARG A 328 -21.76 15.55 -10.10
N LEU A 329 -20.73 16.33 -10.46
CA LEU A 329 -20.91 17.63 -11.09
C LEU A 329 -21.17 17.51 -12.60
N ASN A 330 -20.59 16.52 -13.28
CA ASN A 330 -20.68 16.36 -14.73
C ASN A 330 -20.59 14.92 -15.20
N HIS A 331 -21.75 14.25 -15.31
CA HIS A 331 -21.85 12.86 -15.73
C HIS A 331 -21.34 12.59 -17.15
N ALA A 332 -21.32 13.59 -18.04
CA ALA A 332 -20.87 13.41 -19.41
C ALA A 332 -19.34 13.22 -19.51
N HIS A 333 -18.60 13.82 -18.59
CA HIS A 333 -17.14 13.81 -18.60
C HIS A 333 -16.50 12.82 -17.62
N VAL A 334 -17.29 12.16 -16.75
CA VAL A 334 -16.75 11.26 -15.73
C VAL A 334 -16.05 10.03 -16.34
N GLY A 335 -16.59 9.45 -17.39
CA GLY A 335 -16.00 8.28 -18.04
C GLY A 335 -14.59 8.55 -18.62
N PRO A 336 -14.45 9.57 -19.48
CA PRO A 336 -13.12 9.98 -19.98
C PRO A 336 -12.15 10.36 -18.87
N TYR A 337 -12.60 11.08 -17.84
CA TYR A 337 -11.78 11.43 -16.70
C TYR A 337 -11.36 10.20 -15.89
N ALA A 338 -12.28 9.26 -15.67
CA ALA A 338 -12.00 8.00 -14.99
C ALA A 338 -10.91 7.18 -15.71
N ALA A 339 -10.90 7.18 -17.05
CA ALA A 339 -9.86 6.48 -17.81
C ALA A 339 -8.46 7.04 -17.55
N ILE A 340 -8.29 8.37 -17.58
CA ILE A 340 -7.01 9.00 -17.24
C ILE A 340 -6.66 8.84 -15.76
N SER A 341 -7.65 8.88 -14.87
CA SER A 341 -7.47 8.68 -13.42
C SER A 341 -6.97 7.27 -13.12
N VAL A 342 -7.60 6.24 -13.69
CA VAL A 342 -7.17 4.85 -13.52
C VAL A 342 -5.76 4.63 -14.05
N ALA A 343 -5.42 5.18 -15.24
CA ALA A 343 -4.06 5.08 -15.79
C ALA A 343 -3.01 5.74 -14.89
N SER A 344 -3.32 6.92 -14.30
CA SER A 344 -2.41 7.65 -13.42
C SER A 344 -2.24 6.99 -12.05
N LYS A 345 -3.29 6.36 -11.51
CA LYS A 345 -3.30 5.71 -10.19
C LYS A 345 -2.40 4.49 -10.10
N GLY A 346 -1.96 3.93 -11.22
CA GLY A 346 -0.93 2.89 -11.24
C GLY A 346 0.32 3.26 -10.45
N LEU A 347 0.71 4.55 -10.45
CA LEU A 347 1.85 5.05 -9.67
C LEU A 347 1.59 5.00 -8.16
N VAL A 348 0.36 5.34 -7.74
CA VAL A 348 -0.02 5.32 -6.32
C VAL A 348 -0.04 3.88 -5.79
N PHE A 349 -0.48 2.93 -6.61
CA PHE A 349 -0.46 1.52 -6.24
C PHE A 349 0.96 0.98 -6.12
N GLY A 350 1.87 1.39 -7.01
CA GLY A 350 3.29 1.13 -6.85
C GLY A 350 3.85 1.70 -5.54
N ALA A 351 3.49 2.94 -5.21
CA ALA A 351 3.89 3.57 -3.94
C ALA A 351 3.32 2.85 -2.71
N LEU A 352 2.08 2.37 -2.76
CA LEU A 352 1.48 1.58 -1.67
C LEU A 352 2.23 0.25 -1.46
N ALA A 353 2.58 -0.45 -2.53
CA ALA A 353 3.35 -1.69 -2.46
C ALA A 353 4.74 -1.46 -1.85
N LEU A 354 5.45 -0.42 -2.30
CA LEU A 354 6.76 -0.03 -1.75
C LEU A 354 6.65 0.49 -0.32
N GLY A 355 5.58 1.21 0.02
CA GLY A 355 5.29 1.70 1.37
C GLY A 355 5.10 0.59 2.39
N ALA A 356 4.57 -0.54 1.96
CA ALA A 356 4.43 -1.73 2.79
C ALA A 356 5.78 -2.29 3.28
N TYR A 357 6.83 -2.18 2.48
CA TYR A 357 8.21 -2.50 2.88
C TYR A 357 8.81 -1.38 3.75
N LEU A 358 8.56 -0.11 3.40
CA LEU A 358 9.20 1.04 4.04
C LEU A 358 8.76 1.22 5.50
N LEU A 359 7.50 0.96 5.84
CA LEU A 359 6.95 1.16 7.17
C LEU A 359 7.68 0.35 8.27
N PRO A 360 7.85 -0.99 8.14
CA PRO A 360 8.57 -1.78 9.15
C PRO A 360 10.05 -1.41 9.21
N GLU A 361 10.71 -1.18 8.07
CA GLU A 361 12.11 -0.79 8.01
C GLU A 361 12.37 0.56 8.71
N ALA A 362 11.47 1.54 8.50
CA ALA A 362 11.53 2.82 9.19
C ALA A 362 11.36 2.65 10.71
N THR A 363 10.47 1.76 11.15
CA THR A 363 10.23 1.50 12.57
C THR A 363 11.44 0.85 13.23
N ILE A 364 12.04 -0.17 12.61
CA ILE A 364 13.21 -0.87 13.13
C ILE A 364 14.38 0.10 13.27
N ARG A 365 14.75 0.78 12.19
CA ARG A 365 15.89 1.71 12.20
C ARG A 365 15.70 2.90 13.14
N TRP A 366 14.47 3.39 13.28
CA TRP A 366 14.17 4.44 14.23
C TRP A 366 14.41 3.99 15.68
N ASN A 367 14.00 2.77 16.03
CA ASN A 367 14.24 2.19 17.37
C ASN A 367 15.72 1.92 17.65
N GLU A 368 16.51 1.63 16.62
CA GLU A 368 17.97 1.48 16.70
C GLU A 368 18.73 2.83 16.74
N GLY A 369 18.01 3.95 16.74
CA GLY A 369 18.59 5.30 16.72
C GLY A 369 19.13 5.74 15.36
N GLY A 370 18.82 5.01 14.30
CA GLY A 370 19.15 5.31 12.91
C GLY A 370 17.99 5.90 12.12
N HIS A 371 18.20 6.04 10.80
CA HIS A 371 17.18 6.54 9.87
C HIS A 371 17.09 5.64 8.63
N ALA A 372 15.88 5.36 8.17
CA ALA A 372 15.62 4.64 6.93
C ALA A 372 15.58 5.59 5.69
N ILE A 373 16.41 6.66 5.68
CA ILE A 373 16.41 7.65 4.58
C ILE A 373 16.87 7.01 3.27
N ARG A 374 17.87 6.14 3.37
CA ARG A 374 18.40 5.45 2.20
C ARG A 374 17.32 4.58 1.56
N GLN A 375 16.59 3.82 2.36
CA GLN A 375 15.46 2.99 1.89
C GLN A 375 14.35 3.84 1.26
N LEU A 376 14.02 4.98 1.87
CA LEU A 376 13.09 5.94 1.26
C LEU A 376 13.63 6.45 -0.08
N GLY A 377 14.92 6.79 -0.16
CA GLY A 377 15.57 7.23 -1.41
C GLY A 377 15.52 6.17 -2.50
N VAL A 378 15.83 4.91 -2.16
CA VAL A 378 15.75 3.77 -3.08
C VAL A 378 14.31 3.54 -3.56
N THR A 379 13.33 3.52 -2.67
CA THR A 379 11.92 3.35 -3.06
C THR A 379 11.42 4.49 -3.94
N LEU A 380 11.85 5.74 -3.70
CA LEU A 380 11.55 6.87 -4.57
C LEU A 380 12.20 6.74 -5.94
N LEU A 381 13.44 6.25 -6.02
CA LEU A 381 14.13 6.01 -7.30
C LEU A 381 13.41 4.95 -8.14
N PHE A 382 12.99 3.84 -7.52
CA PHE A 382 12.19 2.82 -8.20
C PHE A 382 10.88 3.36 -8.74
N LEU A 383 10.21 4.23 -7.99
CA LEU A 383 8.96 4.85 -8.42
C LEU A 383 9.19 5.91 -9.50
N ALA A 384 10.37 6.55 -9.53
CA ALA A 384 10.68 7.61 -10.48
C ALA A 384 10.69 7.13 -11.94
N VAL A 385 11.24 5.93 -12.20
CA VAL A 385 11.33 5.38 -13.56
C VAL A 385 9.95 5.26 -14.23
N PRO A 386 8.98 4.51 -13.66
CA PRO A 386 7.64 4.43 -14.23
C PRO A 386 6.89 5.77 -14.23
N SER A 387 7.17 6.64 -13.27
CA SER A 387 6.57 7.97 -13.19
C SER A 387 6.99 8.84 -14.37
N VAL A 388 8.28 8.88 -14.68
CA VAL A 388 8.82 9.62 -15.82
C VAL A 388 8.33 9.03 -17.14
N ALA A 389 8.29 7.70 -17.27
CA ALA A 389 7.77 7.02 -18.44
C ALA A 389 6.29 7.36 -18.69
N LEU A 390 5.45 7.27 -17.64
CA LEU A 390 4.02 7.59 -17.77
C LEU A 390 3.79 9.08 -18.04
N LEU A 391 4.58 9.97 -17.42
CA LEU A 391 4.53 11.40 -17.70
C LEU A 391 4.93 11.69 -19.16
N GLY A 392 5.98 11.05 -19.69
CA GLY A 392 6.35 11.13 -21.08
C GLY A 392 5.21 10.72 -22.02
N ILE A 393 4.54 9.60 -21.74
CA ILE A 393 3.36 9.16 -22.47
C ILE A 393 2.24 10.21 -22.37
N ALA A 394 1.97 10.74 -21.18
CA ALA A 394 0.90 11.70 -20.95
C ALA A 394 1.14 13.06 -21.63
N VAL A 395 2.40 13.44 -21.87
CA VAL A 395 2.76 14.70 -22.55
C VAL A 395 2.82 14.50 -24.07
N PHE A 396 3.49 13.45 -24.56
CA PHE A 396 3.80 13.33 -25.98
C PHE A 396 2.74 12.54 -26.78
N VAL A 397 2.12 11.52 -26.18
CA VAL A 397 1.21 10.61 -26.90
C VAL A 397 -0.07 10.27 -26.10
N PRO A 398 -0.73 11.23 -25.42
CA PRO A 398 -1.83 10.94 -24.52
C PRO A 398 -3.03 10.28 -25.21
N ARG A 399 -3.47 10.81 -26.36
CA ARG A 399 -4.61 10.27 -27.11
C ARG A 399 -4.36 8.87 -27.68
N PRO A 400 -3.24 8.60 -28.41
CA PRO A 400 -2.92 7.26 -28.89
C PRO A 400 -2.89 6.22 -27.78
N PHE A 401 -2.25 6.54 -26.66
CA PHE A 401 -2.18 5.66 -25.49
C PHE A 401 -3.57 5.33 -24.93
N LEU A 402 -4.39 6.35 -24.65
CA LEU A 402 -5.73 6.15 -24.09
C LEU A 402 -6.65 5.41 -25.06
N THR A 403 -6.53 5.66 -26.36
CA THR A 403 -7.30 4.94 -27.39
C THR A 403 -6.90 3.47 -27.48
N LEU A 404 -5.60 3.19 -27.37
CA LEU A 404 -5.08 1.82 -27.40
C LEU A 404 -5.49 1.03 -26.15
N VAL A 405 -5.34 1.63 -24.97
CA VAL A 405 -5.59 0.95 -23.69
C VAL A 405 -7.10 0.84 -23.41
N PHE A 406 -7.84 1.93 -23.49
CA PHE A 406 -9.26 1.96 -23.13
C PHE A 406 -10.17 1.94 -24.38
N SER A 407 -10.38 3.08 -25.01
CA SER A 407 -11.10 3.23 -26.29
C SER A 407 -11.07 4.69 -26.74
N ALA A 408 -11.32 4.96 -28.04
CA ALA A 408 -11.35 6.32 -28.59
C ALA A 408 -12.39 7.22 -27.87
N ARG A 409 -13.55 6.67 -27.46
CA ARG A 409 -14.61 7.40 -26.73
C ARG A 409 -14.19 7.87 -25.33
N LEU A 410 -13.22 7.22 -24.69
CA LEU A 410 -12.68 7.58 -23.38
C LEU A 410 -11.45 8.49 -23.47
N ALA A 411 -10.88 8.68 -24.66
CA ALA A 411 -9.69 9.51 -24.89
C ALA A 411 -9.99 11.02 -24.99
N THR A 412 -11.24 11.45 -24.80
CA THR A 412 -11.63 12.87 -24.94
C THR A 412 -11.06 13.77 -23.84
N ALA A 413 -10.73 13.22 -22.67
CA ALA A 413 -10.07 13.94 -21.56
C ALA A 413 -8.53 13.93 -21.63
N ALA A 414 -7.93 13.54 -22.74
CA ALA A 414 -6.48 13.38 -22.89
C ALA A 414 -5.67 14.62 -22.50
N ALA A 415 -6.21 15.84 -22.68
CA ALA A 415 -5.54 17.08 -22.29
C ALA A 415 -5.36 17.22 -20.75
N ALA A 416 -6.19 16.54 -19.95
CA ALA A 416 -6.09 16.52 -18.49
C ALA A 416 -5.14 15.42 -17.96
N PHE A 417 -4.57 14.58 -18.84
CA PHE A 417 -3.80 13.42 -18.43
C PHE A 417 -2.46 13.82 -17.79
N ALA A 418 -1.70 14.73 -18.39
CA ALA A 418 -0.40 15.14 -17.84
C ALA A 418 -0.49 15.79 -16.44
N PRO A 419 -1.37 16.79 -16.18
CA PRO A 419 -1.52 17.32 -14.83
C PRO A 419 -1.98 16.28 -13.83
N LEU A 420 -2.84 15.31 -14.23
CA LEU A 420 -3.27 14.25 -13.35
C LEU A 420 -2.15 13.24 -13.02
N VAL A 421 -1.30 12.90 -13.99
CA VAL A 421 -0.09 12.08 -13.74
C VAL A 421 0.82 12.77 -12.73
N LEU A 422 1.07 14.08 -12.88
CA LEU A 422 1.86 14.85 -11.91
C LEU A 422 1.21 14.87 -10.52
N ALA A 423 -0.12 14.99 -10.45
CA ALA A 423 -0.85 14.89 -9.18
C ALA A 423 -0.62 13.53 -8.51
N MET A 424 -0.74 12.44 -9.28
CA MET A 424 -0.53 11.08 -8.76
C MET A 424 0.93 10.79 -8.40
N MET A 425 1.91 11.43 -9.05
CA MET A 425 3.32 11.39 -8.61
C MET A 425 3.50 12.04 -7.24
N CYS A 426 2.91 13.22 -7.04
CA CYS A 426 2.92 13.91 -5.73
C CYS A 426 2.21 13.09 -4.65
N LEU A 427 1.05 12.49 -4.96
CA LEU A 427 0.33 11.62 -4.05
C LEU A 427 1.14 10.36 -3.71
N SER A 428 1.83 9.78 -4.69
CA SER A 428 2.71 8.62 -4.48
C SER A 428 3.84 8.93 -3.51
N PHE A 429 4.47 10.10 -3.64
CA PHE A 429 5.43 10.60 -2.66
C PHE A 429 4.77 10.77 -1.28
N THR A 430 3.57 11.37 -1.21
CA THR A 430 2.81 11.55 0.03
C THR A 430 2.53 10.21 0.72
N VAL A 431 2.17 9.16 -0.04
CA VAL A 431 1.96 7.80 0.46
C VAL A 431 3.23 7.24 1.10
N LEU A 432 4.37 7.31 0.39
CA LEU A 432 5.66 6.81 0.92
C LEU A 432 6.10 7.60 2.16
N ALA A 433 6.00 8.93 2.12
CA ALA A 433 6.32 9.78 3.25
C ALA A 433 5.41 9.50 4.46
N THR A 434 4.12 9.26 4.24
CA THR A 434 3.16 8.88 5.30
C THR A 434 3.54 7.57 5.96
N ASN A 435 3.86 6.53 5.17
CA ASN A 435 4.32 5.24 5.71
C ASN A 435 5.61 5.39 6.51
N TYR A 436 6.58 6.15 6.01
CA TYR A 436 7.81 6.44 6.74
C TYR A 436 7.53 7.16 8.07
N LEU A 437 6.73 8.21 8.05
CA LEU A 437 6.42 9.03 9.22
C LEU A 437 5.58 8.27 10.26
N PHE A 438 4.67 7.39 9.85
CA PHE A 438 4.00 6.46 10.76
C PHE A 438 4.99 5.48 11.39
N GLY A 439 5.97 4.99 10.64
CA GLY A 439 7.06 4.15 11.17
C GLY A 439 7.88 4.85 12.27
N THR A 440 8.05 6.17 12.20
CA THR A 440 8.71 6.97 13.25
C THR A 440 7.77 7.40 14.39
N GLY A 441 6.49 6.98 14.40
CA GLY A 441 5.51 7.29 15.42
C GLY A 441 4.89 8.70 15.33
N SER A 442 5.05 9.39 14.18
CA SER A 442 4.57 10.75 13.97
C SER A 442 3.09 10.79 13.61
N ARG A 443 2.20 10.97 14.59
CA ARG A 443 0.72 10.97 14.38
C ARG A 443 0.16 12.29 13.84
N TRP A 444 0.85 13.40 14.06
CA TRP A 444 0.38 14.73 13.67
C TRP A 444 0.23 14.92 12.14
N ILE A 445 0.86 14.05 11.35
CA ILE A 445 0.71 14.04 9.89
C ILE A 445 -0.74 13.81 9.44
N VAL A 446 -1.56 13.17 10.28
CA VAL A 446 -3.00 13.00 10.02
C VAL A 446 -3.67 14.38 9.85
N LEU A 447 -3.22 15.41 10.58
CA LEU A 447 -3.76 16.77 10.42
C LEU A 447 -3.46 17.37 9.04
N LEU A 448 -2.27 17.08 8.48
CA LEU A 448 -1.94 17.49 7.11
C LEU A 448 -2.86 16.78 6.09
N LEU A 449 -3.09 15.48 6.29
CA LEU A 449 -3.99 14.71 5.42
C LEU A 449 -5.43 15.21 5.52
N VAL A 450 -5.93 15.54 6.72
CA VAL A 450 -7.27 16.15 6.93
C VAL A 450 -7.36 17.49 6.20
N GLY A 451 -6.38 18.38 6.41
CA GLY A 451 -6.34 19.69 5.73
C GLY A 451 -6.29 19.55 4.22
N GLY A 452 -5.43 18.67 3.71
CA GLY A 452 -5.34 18.38 2.27
C GLY A 452 -6.63 17.79 1.69
N SER A 453 -7.27 16.87 2.41
CA SER A 453 -8.55 16.28 1.99
C SER A 453 -9.66 17.35 1.93
N GLY A 454 -9.74 18.23 2.92
CA GLY A 454 -10.68 19.36 2.91
C GLY A 454 -10.42 20.30 1.74
N LEU A 455 -9.15 20.64 1.49
CA LEU A 455 -8.76 21.48 0.36
C LEU A 455 -9.09 20.81 -0.99
N ALA A 456 -8.89 19.49 -1.11
CA ALA A 456 -9.25 18.71 -2.31
C ALA A 456 -10.75 18.83 -2.61
N VAL A 457 -11.60 18.61 -1.60
CA VAL A 457 -13.05 18.76 -1.76
C VAL A 457 -13.42 20.15 -2.26
N VAL A 458 -12.83 21.21 -1.69
CA VAL A 458 -13.11 22.60 -2.07
C VAL A 458 -12.66 22.88 -3.51
N LEU A 459 -11.38 22.62 -3.84
CA LEU A 459 -10.84 22.97 -5.15
C LEU A 459 -11.43 22.14 -6.29
N VAL A 460 -11.67 20.84 -6.07
CA VAL A 460 -12.32 19.99 -7.07
C VAL A 460 -13.79 20.40 -7.28
N THR A 461 -14.49 20.82 -6.23
CA THR A 461 -15.86 21.34 -6.38
C THR A 461 -15.85 22.66 -7.17
N LEU A 462 -14.89 23.54 -6.93
CA LEU A 462 -14.75 24.80 -7.68
C LEU A 462 -14.35 24.59 -9.15
N ALA A 463 -13.80 23.42 -9.50
CA ALA A 463 -13.47 23.05 -10.89
C ALA A 463 -14.74 22.76 -11.75
N ASP A 464 -15.92 22.72 -11.15
CA ASP A 464 -17.24 22.65 -11.81
C ASP A 464 -17.36 21.50 -12.85
N GLY A 465 -16.79 20.33 -12.52
CA GLY A 465 -16.87 19.14 -13.38
C GLY A 465 -16.14 19.24 -14.71
N ARG A 466 -15.20 20.19 -14.87
CA ARG A 466 -14.34 20.30 -16.05
C ARG A 466 -13.10 19.46 -15.86
N PRO A 467 -12.83 18.44 -16.73
CA PRO A 467 -11.73 17.49 -16.54
C PRO A 467 -10.35 18.16 -16.34
N GLY A 468 -10.03 19.17 -17.15
CA GLY A 468 -8.77 19.91 -17.05
C GLY A 468 -8.65 20.67 -15.72
N ALA A 469 -9.69 21.43 -15.33
CA ALA A 469 -9.70 22.17 -14.08
C ALA A 469 -9.62 21.23 -12.86
N THR A 470 -10.33 20.09 -12.89
CA THR A 470 -10.27 19.06 -11.84
C THR A 470 -8.87 18.48 -11.69
N ALA A 471 -8.20 18.14 -12.80
CA ALA A 471 -6.83 17.62 -12.78
C ALA A 471 -5.82 18.65 -12.23
N TRP A 472 -5.96 19.93 -12.57
CA TRP A 472 -5.13 20.99 -12.01
C TRP A 472 -5.43 21.26 -10.53
N ALA A 473 -6.71 21.22 -10.12
CA ALA A 473 -7.10 21.34 -8.72
C ALA A 473 -6.48 20.20 -7.88
N ASP A 474 -6.56 18.97 -8.36
CA ASP A 474 -5.94 17.83 -7.70
C ASP A 474 -4.41 17.98 -7.63
N LEU A 475 -3.75 18.40 -8.74
CA LEU A 475 -2.31 18.64 -8.75
C LEU A 475 -1.88 19.68 -7.69
N ILE A 476 -2.61 20.78 -7.55
CA ILE A 476 -2.31 21.82 -6.55
C ILE A 476 -2.38 21.21 -5.14
N VAL A 477 -3.43 20.45 -4.83
CA VAL A 477 -3.60 19.82 -3.52
C VAL A 477 -2.47 18.82 -3.24
N GLN A 478 -2.21 17.92 -4.19
CA GLN A 478 -1.21 16.87 -4.02
C GLN A 478 0.21 17.44 -3.92
N ALA A 479 0.52 18.51 -4.67
CA ALA A 479 1.79 19.21 -4.59
C ALA A 479 1.98 19.90 -3.23
N LEU A 480 0.94 20.56 -2.70
CA LEU A 480 0.98 21.18 -1.38
C LEU A 480 1.15 20.13 -0.27
N LEU A 481 0.47 18.98 -0.37
CA LEU A 481 0.63 17.87 0.56
C LEU A 481 2.02 17.28 0.49
N ALA A 482 2.54 17.02 -0.71
CA ALA A 482 3.89 16.49 -0.90
C ALA A 482 4.95 17.43 -0.31
N PHE A 483 4.80 18.75 -0.54
CA PHE A 483 5.66 19.76 0.07
C PHE A 483 5.56 19.75 1.60
N GLY A 484 4.35 19.72 2.15
CA GLY A 484 4.12 19.66 3.60
C GLY A 484 4.71 18.40 4.24
N MET A 485 4.57 17.23 3.59
CA MET A 485 5.18 15.98 4.04
C MET A 485 6.71 16.01 3.95
N GLY A 486 7.27 16.60 2.89
CA GLY A 486 8.71 16.81 2.76
C GLY A 486 9.28 17.73 3.84
N ALA A 487 8.58 18.84 4.15
CA ALA A 487 8.95 19.74 5.23
C ALA A 487 8.87 19.04 6.61
N ALA A 488 7.84 18.24 6.83
CA ALA A 488 7.70 17.42 8.03
C ALA A 488 8.86 16.46 8.22
N PHE A 489 9.20 15.74 7.16
CA PHE A 489 10.34 14.83 7.11
C PHE A 489 11.64 15.55 7.47
N LEU A 490 11.91 16.68 6.83
CA LEU A 490 13.11 17.48 7.07
C LEU A 490 13.19 17.99 8.52
N ALA A 491 12.08 18.48 9.06
CA ALA A 491 12.00 18.97 10.45
C ALA A 491 12.31 17.86 11.48
N ILE A 492 11.79 16.65 11.28
CA ILE A 492 12.07 15.50 12.15
C ILE A 492 13.56 15.12 12.05
N HIS A 493 14.10 15.10 10.84
CA HIS A 493 15.51 14.76 10.62
C HIS A 493 16.48 15.74 11.28
N ILE A 494 16.23 17.05 11.15
CA ILE A 494 17.05 18.10 11.79
C ILE A 494 16.99 18.00 13.32
N ARG A 495 15.79 17.78 13.89
CA ARG A 495 15.62 17.62 15.35
C ARG A 495 16.39 16.41 15.88
N HIS A 496 16.35 15.29 15.17
CA HIS A 496 17.04 14.08 15.59
C HIS A 496 18.57 14.22 15.52
N ARG A 497 19.09 14.84 14.48
CA ARG A 497 20.54 15.18 14.40
C ARG A 497 20.97 16.05 15.58
N GLY A 498 20.21 17.07 15.94
CA GLY A 498 20.50 17.95 17.07
C GLY A 498 20.58 17.20 18.41
N GLN A 499 19.73 16.21 18.64
CA GLN A 499 19.74 15.39 19.86
C GLN A 499 20.96 14.45 19.93
N HIS A 500 21.40 13.88 18.81
CA HIS A 500 22.61 13.05 18.75
C HIS A 500 23.89 13.88 19.01
N TRP A 501 23.96 15.10 18.49
CA TRP A 501 25.07 16.02 18.75
C TRP A 501 25.16 16.40 20.23
N SER A 502 24.03 16.73 20.88
CA SER A 502 24.02 17.07 22.30
C SER A 502 24.47 15.92 23.20
N LYS A 503 24.08 14.68 22.86
CA LYS A 503 24.53 13.47 23.58
C LYS A 503 26.01 13.16 23.35
N ARG A 504 26.53 13.39 22.15
CA ARG A 504 27.93 13.07 21.79
C ARG A 504 28.95 14.07 22.35
N PHE A 505 28.51 15.33 22.58
CA PHE A 505 29.39 16.39 23.09
C PHE A 505 29.13 16.78 24.55
N GLY A 506 28.31 16.00 25.29
CA GLY A 506 28.19 16.13 26.74
C GLY A 506 27.55 17.46 27.23
N TRP A 507 26.86 18.20 26.35
CA TRP A 507 26.16 19.43 26.75
C TRP A 507 24.88 19.04 27.51
N GLN A 508 25.06 18.65 28.79
CA GLN A 508 23.94 18.62 29.72
C GLN A 508 23.44 20.05 29.87
N ARG A 509 22.19 20.30 29.46
CA ARG A 509 21.53 21.55 29.84
C ARG A 509 21.58 21.63 31.37
N LEU A 510 22.31 22.60 31.88
CA LEU A 510 22.23 22.97 33.30
C LEU A 510 20.76 23.21 33.64
N PRO A 511 20.24 22.65 34.76
CA PRO A 511 18.87 22.93 35.18
C PRO A 511 18.75 24.44 35.36
N ALA A 512 17.74 25.02 34.69
CA ALA A 512 17.38 26.42 34.94
C ALA A 512 17.06 26.58 36.43
N ARG A 513 17.84 27.44 37.09
CA ARG A 513 17.59 27.88 38.49
C ARG A 513 16.34 28.73 38.55
#